data_ca541320aa3882d5fd53a874a09d0a4c
#
_entry.id   ca541320aa3882d5fd53a874a09d0a4c
#
_cell.length_a   1.000
_cell.length_b   1.000
_cell.length_c   1.000
_cell.angle_alpha   90.00
_cell.angle_beta   90.00
_cell.angle_gamma   90.00
#
_symmetry.space_group_name_H-M   'P 1'
#
loop_
_entity.id
_entity.type
_entity.pdbx_description
1 polymer ?
#
loop_
_entity_poly.entity_id
_entity_poly.type
_entity_poly.pdbx_seq_one_letter_code
_entity_poly.pdbx_strand_id
1 'polypeptide(L)'
;FVELKAGVAPAIGRRLVALRIAGVGATEGFRRVYPQGAMASHIVGFTGRDGRGLEGIELADQAALEGRSGYRRVIRDRLGNIVQDEGWLSRPRVGRDSVLSIDSKLQYAAYKALQDAVATFAARAGSAIVVDVRSGEILALANYPAYDPAHPGSRAAGAIRN
;
A
#
# COMPACT_ATOMS: atom_id res chain seq x y z
N PHE A 1 3.52 -12.90 23.27
CA PHE A 1 3.89 -11.74 22.46
C PHE A 1 2.60 -11.11 21.97
N VAL A 2 2.37 -9.81 22.25
CA VAL A 2 1.16 -9.09 21.85
C VAL A 2 1.58 -7.79 21.18
N GLU A 3 1.04 -7.53 20.00
CA GLU A 3 1.19 -6.25 19.32
C GLU A 3 0.31 -5.19 20.02
N LEU A 4 0.94 -4.17 20.60
CA LEU A 4 0.23 -3.08 21.26
C LEU A 4 -0.28 -2.05 20.27
N LYS A 5 0.53 -1.69 19.27
CA LYS A 5 0.18 -0.72 18.24
C LYS A 5 1.06 -0.86 17.00
N ALA A 6 0.44 -0.99 15.84
CA ALA A 6 1.10 -0.92 14.53
C ALA A 6 1.19 0.52 14.00
N GLY A 7 2.09 0.75 13.04
CA GLY A 7 2.18 2.01 12.31
C GLY A 7 2.61 3.22 13.13
N VAL A 8 3.34 2.99 14.23
CA VAL A 8 3.88 4.06 15.09
C VAL A 8 4.97 4.84 14.35
N ALA A 9 4.93 6.16 14.41
CA ALA A 9 5.97 7.00 13.81
C ALA A 9 7.36 6.64 14.37
N PRO A 10 8.42 6.58 13.54
CA PRO A 10 9.76 6.14 13.96
C PRO A 10 10.31 6.91 15.16
N ALA A 11 10.02 8.20 15.28
CA ALA A 11 10.44 9.02 16.41
C ALA A 11 9.82 8.55 17.74
N ILE A 12 8.54 8.15 17.70
CA ILE A 12 7.83 7.64 18.90
C ILE A 12 8.38 6.26 19.26
N GLY A 13 8.58 5.39 18.25
CA GLY A 13 9.19 4.06 18.47
C GLY A 13 10.55 4.15 19.16
N ARG A 14 11.45 5.03 18.68
CA ARG A 14 12.75 5.28 19.31
C ARG A 14 12.62 5.77 20.76
N ARG A 15 11.69 6.69 21.03
CA ARG A 15 11.45 7.17 22.40
C ARG A 15 10.96 6.07 23.33
N LEU A 16 10.06 5.19 22.85
CA LEU A 16 9.57 4.05 23.62
C LEU A 16 10.69 3.09 23.98
N VAL A 17 11.55 2.74 23.03
CA VAL A 17 12.71 1.86 23.26
C VAL A 17 13.69 2.51 24.27
N ALA A 18 13.89 3.83 24.18
CA ALA A 18 14.77 4.57 25.11
C ALA A 18 14.28 4.54 26.57
N LEU A 19 12.99 4.35 26.80
CA LEU A 19 12.41 4.21 28.16
C LEU A 19 12.79 2.88 28.84
N ARG A 20 13.35 1.92 28.12
CA ARG A 20 13.80 0.61 28.62
C ARG A 20 12.76 -0.12 29.48
N ILE A 21 11.50 -0.02 29.12
CA ILE A 21 10.41 -0.69 29.84
C ILE A 21 10.54 -2.20 29.61
N ALA A 22 10.62 -2.97 30.67
CA ALA A 22 10.77 -4.43 30.60
C ALA A 22 9.58 -5.04 29.84
N GLY A 23 9.87 -5.89 28.85
CA GLY A 23 8.85 -6.56 28.03
C GLY A 23 8.27 -5.70 26.89
N VAL A 24 8.69 -4.45 26.75
CA VAL A 24 8.26 -3.57 25.65
C VAL A 24 9.40 -3.40 24.64
N GLY A 25 9.12 -3.67 23.38
CA GLY A 25 10.05 -3.50 22.26
C GLY A 25 9.39 -2.82 21.08
N ALA A 26 10.19 -2.40 20.12
CA ALA A 26 9.71 -1.91 18.82
C ALA A 26 10.37 -2.73 17.69
N THR A 27 9.58 -3.14 16.73
CA THR A 27 10.06 -3.79 15.51
C THR A 27 9.88 -2.83 14.34
N GLU A 28 10.89 -2.72 13.50
CA GLU A 28 10.77 -1.94 12.26
C GLU A 28 9.85 -2.64 11.28
N GLY A 29 9.00 -1.87 10.61
CA GLY A 29 8.09 -2.33 9.60
C GLY A 29 7.90 -1.27 8.51
N PHE A 30 7.32 -1.69 7.41
CA PHE A 30 6.97 -0.82 6.28
C PHE A 30 5.49 -0.49 6.32
N ARG A 31 5.15 0.72 5.90
CA ARG A 31 3.78 1.16 5.71
C ARG A 31 3.59 1.61 4.27
N ARG A 32 2.55 1.11 3.62
CA ARG A 32 2.13 1.62 2.30
C ARG A 32 1.66 3.06 2.41
N VAL A 33 2.04 3.86 1.44
CA VAL A 33 1.60 5.25 1.29
C VAL A 33 0.95 5.36 -0.09
N TYR A 34 -0.22 5.95 -0.14
CA TYR A 34 -1.00 6.14 -1.36
C TYR A 34 -1.14 7.64 -1.66
N PRO A 35 -0.16 8.26 -2.35
CA PRO A 35 -0.15 9.71 -2.56
C PRO A 35 -1.37 10.24 -3.34
N GLN A 36 -1.92 9.41 -4.23
CA GLN A 36 -3.09 9.73 -5.04
C GLN A 36 -4.42 9.57 -4.27
N GLY A 37 -4.39 8.98 -3.09
CA GLY A 37 -5.56 8.79 -2.24
C GLY A 37 -6.73 8.12 -2.95
N ALA A 38 -7.94 8.63 -2.70
CA ALA A 38 -9.18 8.05 -3.19
C ALA A 38 -9.31 8.03 -4.72
N MET A 39 -8.70 9.00 -5.43
CA MET A 39 -8.87 9.11 -6.90
C MET A 39 -8.24 7.95 -7.66
N ALA A 40 -7.25 7.25 -7.09
CA ALA A 40 -6.60 6.10 -7.71
C ALA A 40 -6.88 4.80 -6.95
N SER A 41 -7.77 4.82 -5.96
CA SER A 41 -8.00 3.68 -5.07
C SER A 41 -8.39 2.39 -5.80
N HIS A 42 -9.25 2.47 -6.80
CA HIS A 42 -9.71 1.30 -7.57
C HIS A 42 -8.66 0.79 -8.56
N ILE A 43 -7.69 1.64 -8.96
CA ILE A 43 -6.58 1.23 -9.83
C ILE A 43 -5.50 0.58 -8.98
N VAL A 44 -5.00 1.31 -7.99
CA VAL A 44 -3.88 0.87 -7.16
C VAL A 44 -4.31 -0.25 -6.22
N GLY A 45 -5.52 -0.16 -5.67
CA GLY A 45 -5.99 -1.07 -4.64
C GLY A 45 -5.37 -0.79 -3.28
N PHE A 46 -5.30 -1.79 -2.43
CA PHE A 46 -4.72 -1.70 -1.11
C PHE A 46 -4.12 -3.03 -0.66
N THR A 47 -3.29 -2.97 0.37
CA THR A 47 -2.67 -4.15 0.98
C THR A 47 -3.30 -4.48 2.33
N GLY A 48 -3.24 -5.75 2.70
CA GLY A 48 -3.55 -6.22 4.04
C GLY A 48 -2.47 -5.82 5.06
N ARG A 49 -2.71 -6.17 6.32
CA ARG A 49 -1.73 -5.95 7.40
C ARG A 49 -0.44 -6.76 7.22
N ASP A 50 -0.51 -7.86 6.51
CA ASP A 50 0.61 -8.72 6.14
C ASP A 50 1.41 -8.19 4.93
N GLY A 51 0.99 -7.05 4.35
CA GLY A 51 1.61 -6.43 3.18
C GLY A 51 1.21 -7.05 1.85
N ARG A 52 0.30 -8.05 1.84
CA ARG A 52 -0.22 -8.65 0.60
C ARG A 52 -1.26 -7.77 -0.04
N GLY A 53 -1.20 -7.64 -1.36
CA GLY A 53 -2.23 -6.95 -2.14
C GLY A 53 -3.57 -7.66 -2.04
N LEU A 54 -4.63 -6.90 -1.83
CA LEU A 54 -5.99 -7.42 -1.73
C LEU A 54 -6.87 -6.97 -2.89
N GLU A 55 -6.53 -5.88 -3.52
CA GLU A 55 -7.24 -5.33 -4.69
C GLU A 55 -6.28 -4.60 -5.64
N GLY A 56 -6.76 -4.31 -6.86
CA GLY A 56 -6.10 -3.49 -7.86
C GLY A 56 -4.74 -4.03 -8.28
N ILE A 57 -3.83 -3.13 -8.62
CA ILE A 57 -2.45 -3.44 -9.01
C ILE A 57 -1.65 -4.06 -7.86
N GLU A 58 -1.93 -3.68 -6.61
CA GLU A 58 -1.29 -4.31 -5.45
C GLU A 58 -1.52 -5.83 -5.44
N LEU A 59 -2.72 -6.29 -5.84
CA LEU A 59 -3.02 -7.71 -5.98
C LEU A 59 -2.51 -8.29 -7.31
N ALA A 60 -2.78 -7.61 -8.42
CA ALA A 60 -2.46 -8.13 -9.76
C ALA A 60 -0.94 -8.31 -9.97
N ASP A 61 -0.16 -7.35 -9.51
CA ASP A 61 1.30 -7.34 -9.63
C ASP A 61 2.03 -7.74 -8.34
N GLN A 62 1.34 -8.37 -7.40
CA GLN A 62 1.91 -8.80 -6.11
C GLN A 62 3.29 -9.46 -6.29
N ALA A 63 3.42 -10.39 -7.21
CA ALA A 63 4.65 -11.15 -7.44
C ALA A 63 5.83 -10.28 -7.92
N ALA A 64 5.55 -9.16 -8.60
CA ALA A 64 6.56 -8.20 -9.04
C ALA A 64 6.88 -7.18 -7.94
N LEU A 65 5.85 -6.68 -7.26
CA LEU A 65 5.97 -5.68 -6.21
C LEU A 65 6.58 -6.24 -4.92
N GLU A 66 6.33 -7.53 -4.64
CA GLU A 66 6.86 -8.19 -3.45
C GLU A 66 8.35 -8.49 -3.65
N GLY A 67 9.17 -7.97 -2.77
CA GLY A 67 10.57 -8.35 -2.70
C GLY A 67 10.74 -9.76 -2.13
N ARG A 68 11.96 -10.24 -2.12
CA ARG A 68 12.32 -11.51 -1.45
C ARG A 68 13.20 -11.21 -0.24
N SER A 69 12.79 -11.70 0.93
CA SER A 69 13.60 -11.60 2.14
C SER A 69 14.92 -12.35 1.96
N GLY A 70 15.99 -11.72 2.45
CA GLY A 70 17.29 -12.37 2.54
C GLY A 70 17.42 -13.18 3.83
N TYR A 71 18.33 -14.15 3.80
CA TYR A 71 18.69 -14.94 4.96
C TYR A 71 20.16 -14.76 5.26
N ARG A 72 20.48 -14.46 6.51
CA ARG A 72 21.82 -14.24 7.00
C ARG A 72 22.13 -15.22 8.11
N ARG A 73 23.29 -15.87 8.03
CA ARG A 73 23.75 -16.75 9.10
C ARG A 73 24.50 -15.93 10.12
N VAL A 74 24.06 -15.99 11.37
CA VAL A 74 24.68 -15.30 12.48
C VAL A 74 24.78 -16.23 13.68
N ILE A 75 25.87 -16.13 14.43
CA ILE A 75 26.02 -16.79 15.73
C ILE A 75 25.65 -15.76 16.80
N ARG A 76 24.76 -16.12 17.71
CA ARG A 76 24.30 -15.27 18.80
C ARG A 76 24.77 -15.82 20.15
N ASP A 77 25.09 -14.92 21.07
CA ASP A 77 25.33 -15.27 22.45
C ASP A 77 24.01 -15.60 23.18
N ARG A 78 24.15 -15.97 24.46
CA ARG A 78 23.00 -16.32 25.33
C ARG A 78 22.06 -15.13 25.58
N LEU A 79 22.50 -13.90 25.33
CA LEU A 79 21.73 -12.68 25.49
C LEU A 79 21.09 -12.23 24.17
N GLY A 80 21.35 -12.96 23.05
CA GLY A 80 20.80 -12.66 21.72
C GLY A 80 21.65 -11.70 20.91
N ASN A 81 22.82 -11.23 21.40
CA ASN A 81 23.72 -10.39 20.64
C ASN A 81 24.42 -11.19 19.53
N ILE A 82 24.62 -10.57 18.37
CA ILE A 82 25.37 -11.21 17.27
C ILE A 82 26.87 -11.15 17.63
N VAL A 83 27.46 -12.33 17.84
CA VAL A 83 28.88 -12.49 18.14
C VAL A 83 29.68 -12.68 16.85
N GLN A 84 29.12 -13.39 15.90
CA GLN A 84 29.76 -13.67 14.62
C GLN A 84 28.74 -13.59 13.49
N ASP A 85 29.15 -12.98 12.41
CA ASP A 85 28.38 -12.88 11.18
C ASP A 85 29.07 -13.70 10.08
N GLU A 86 28.41 -14.77 9.66
CA GLU A 86 28.91 -15.65 8.62
C GLU A 86 28.49 -15.23 7.19
N GLY A 87 27.75 -14.09 7.12
CA GLY A 87 27.33 -13.52 5.85
C GLY A 87 25.96 -13.99 5.35
N TRP A 88 25.68 -13.63 4.11
CA TRP A 88 24.40 -13.90 3.47
C TRP A 88 24.33 -15.31 2.90
N LEU A 89 23.34 -16.10 3.36
CA LEU A 89 22.92 -17.35 2.68
C LEU A 89 22.13 -17.04 1.43
N SER A 90 21.27 -16.01 1.48
CA SER A 90 20.52 -15.47 0.36
C SER A 90 20.41 -13.96 0.55
N ARG A 91 20.80 -13.18 -0.47
CA ARG A 91 20.66 -11.72 -0.39
C ARG A 91 19.20 -11.31 -0.58
N PRO A 92 18.71 -10.30 0.14
CA PRO A 92 17.39 -9.75 -0.09
C PRO A 92 17.31 -9.18 -1.51
N ARG A 93 16.15 -9.31 -2.13
CA ARG A 93 15.84 -8.66 -3.42
C ARG A 93 14.67 -7.72 -3.22
N VAL A 94 14.84 -6.48 -3.64
CA VAL A 94 13.77 -5.47 -3.65
C VAL A 94 12.76 -5.85 -4.72
N GLY A 95 11.48 -5.55 -4.49
CA GLY A 95 10.44 -5.65 -5.51
C GLY A 95 10.73 -4.72 -6.69
N ARG A 96 10.05 -4.95 -7.79
CA ARG A 96 10.16 -4.11 -8.99
C ARG A 96 9.02 -3.09 -8.99
N ASP A 97 9.28 -1.93 -9.58
CA ASP A 97 8.26 -0.93 -9.82
C ASP A 97 7.32 -1.39 -10.94
N SER A 98 6.03 -1.11 -10.78
CA SER A 98 5.02 -1.32 -11.82
C SER A 98 4.67 0.04 -12.43
N VAL A 99 4.87 0.19 -13.73
CA VAL A 99 4.56 1.42 -14.47
C VAL A 99 3.23 1.23 -15.19
N LEU A 100 2.30 2.13 -14.94
CA LEU A 100 0.97 2.10 -15.54
C LEU A 100 0.86 3.13 -16.66
N SER A 101 -0.04 2.89 -17.62
CA SER A 101 -0.40 3.83 -18.69
C SER A 101 -1.24 5.03 -18.19
N ILE A 102 -1.62 5.03 -16.93
CA ILE A 102 -2.50 6.05 -16.34
C ILE A 102 -1.79 7.41 -16.31
N ASP A 103 -2.41 8.41 -16.95
CA ASP A 103 -2.02 9.81 -16.82
C ASP A 103 -2.66 10.42 -15.58
N SER A 104 -1.85 10.92 -14.65
CA SER A 104 -2.32 11.43 -13.37
C SER A 104 -3.22 12.68 -13.50
N LYS A 105 -3.02 13.49 -14.54
CA LYS A 105 -3.84 14.69 -14.79
C LYS A 105 -5.19 14.29 -15.35
N LEU A 106 -5.22 13.36 -16.31
CA LEU A 106 -6.47 12.83 -16.86
C LEU A 106 -7.25 12.08 -15.80
N GLN A 107 -6.57 11.27 -14.96
CA GLN A 107 -7.18 10.57 -13.85
C GLN A 107 -7.85 11.53 -12.87
N TYR A 108 -7.15 12.60 -12.48
CA TYR A 108 -7.72 13.62 -11.60
C TYR A 108 -8.93 14.32 -12.23
N ALA A 109 -8.83 14.73 -13.49
CA ALA A 109 -9.92 15.39 -14.20
C ALA A 109 -11.15 14.48 -14.33
N ALA A 110 -10.96 13.22 -14.71
CA ALA A 110 -12.02 12.24 -14.83
C ALA A 110 -12.71 11.97 -13.47
N TYR A 111 -11.90 11.76 -12.43
CA TYR A 111 -12.42 11.53 -11.08
C TYR A 111 -13.22 12.73 -10.56
N LYS A 112 -12.72 13.97 -10.75
CA LYS A 112 -13.38 15.18 -10.30
C LYS A 112 -14.70 15.42 -11.05
N ALA A 113 -14.69 15.31 -12.38
CA ALA A 113 -15.89 15.43 -13.19
C ALA A 113 -16.95 14.39 -12.83
N LEU A 114 -16.53 13.14 -12.57
CA LEU A 114 -17.42 12.07 -12.14
C LEU A 114 -18.03 12.36 -10.76
N GLN A 115 -17.22 12.82 -9.81
CA GLN A 115 -17.69 13.20 -8.47
C GLN A 115 -18.76 14.29 -8.55
N ASP A 116 -18.50 15.34 -9.36
CA ASP A 116 -19.42 16.46 -9.53
C ASP A 116 -20.72 16.03 -10.24
N ALA A 117 -20.61 15.14 -11.26
CA ALA A 117 -21.77 14.58 -11.93
C ALA A 117 -22.65 13.73 -11.00
N VAL A 118 -22.04 12.83 -10.23
CA VAL A 118 -22.79 11.99 -9.26
C VAL A 118 -23.50 12.87 -8.22
N ALA A 119 -22.85 13.94 -7.74
CA ALA A 119 -23.48 14.86 -6.81
C ALA A 119 -24.63 15.65 -7.45
N THR A 120 -24.42 16.18 -8.67
CA THR A 120 -25.42 17.01 -9.38
C THR A 120 -26.69 16.20 -9.72
N PHE A 121 -26.53 14.98 -10.17
CA PHE A 121 -27.64 14.14 -10.58
C PHE A 121 -28.16 13.20 -9.48
N ALA A 122 -27.64 13.36 -8.26
CA ALA A 122 -27.96 12.48 -7.12
C ALA A 122 -27.84 10.98 -7.48
N ALA A 123 -26.87 10.62 -8.32
CA ALA A 123 -26.64 9.26 -8.74
C ALA A 123 -26.04 8.42 -7.59
N ARG A 124 -26.30 7.12 -7.62
CA ARG A 124 -25.77 6.21 -6.57
C ARG A 124 -24.29 5.89 -6.76
N ALA A 125 -23.86 5.84 -8.01
CA ALA A 125 -22.49 5.55 -8.40
C ALA A 125 -22.27 5.98 -9.85
N GLY A 126 -21.01 6.02 -10.27
CA GLY A 126 -20.62 6.25 -11.66
C GLY A 126 -19.21 5.74 -11.93
N SER A 127 -18.92 5.51 -13.20
CA SER A 127 -17.59 5.14 -13.69
C SER A 127 -17.25 5.95 -14.94
N ALA A 128 -15.97 6.27 -15.10
CA ALA A 128 -15.46 6.93 -16.30
C ALA A 128 -14.13 6.28 -16.71
N ILE A 129 -14.01 5.95 -17.99
CA ILE A 129 -12.80 5.36 -18.56
C ILE A 129 -12.35 6.23 -19.73
N VAL A 130 -11.06 6.56 -19.76
CA VAL A 130 -10.42 7.25 -20.90
C VAL A 130 -9.39 6.32 -21.50
N VAL A 131 -9.54 6.06 -22.80
CA VAL A 131 -8.68 5.13 -23.54
C VAL A 131 -8.09 5.85 -24.76
N ASP A 132 -6.80 5.65 -24.99
CA ASP A 132 -6.17 6.05 -26.26
C ASP A 132 -6.60 5.07 -27.36
N VAL A 133 -7.33 5.58 -28.35
CA VAL A 133 -7.89 4.76 -29.42
C VAL A 133 -6.82 4.18 -30.38
N ARG A 134 -5.60 4.70 -30.37
CA ARG A 134 -4.51 4.22 -31.22
C ARG A 134 -3.73 3.10 -30.57
N SER A 135 -3.41 3.24 -29.28
CA SER A 135 -2.62 2.25 -28.54
C SER A 135 -3.49 1.24 -27.78
N GLY A 136 -4.73 1.60 -27.46
CA GLY A 136 -5.62 0.83 -26.58
C GLY A 136 -5.29 1.00 -25.10
N GLU A 137 -4.35 1.88 -24.76
CA GLU A 137 -3.95 2.11 -23.38
C GLU A 137 -5.02 2.86 -22.59
N ILE A 138 -5.26 2.42 -21.35
CA ILE A 138 -6.16 3.11 -20.42
C ILE A 138 -5.39 4.27 -19.79
N LEU A 139 -5.81 5.50 -20.10
CA LEU A 139 -5.18 6.72 -19.58
C LEU A 139 -5.83 7.21 -18.28
N ALA A 140 -7.11 6.90 -18.06
CA ALA A 140 -7.79 7.13 -16.80
C ALA A 140 -8.89 6.10 -16.58
N LEU A 141 -9.08 5.71 -15.31
CA LEU A 141 -10.16 4.86 -14.85
C LEU A 141 -10.63 5.38 -13.49
N ALA A 142 -11.77 6.04 -13.48
CA ALA A 142 -12.34 6.62 -12.28
C ALA A 142 -13.65 5.93 -11.91
N ASN A 143 -13.80 5.60 -10.65
CA ASN A 143 -15.05 5.10 -10.08
C ASN A 143 -15.44 5.97 -8.88
N TYR A 144 -16.74 6.19 -8.71
CA TYR A 144 -17.29 6.88 -7.56
C TYR A 144 -18.58 6.19 -7.07
N PRO A 145 -18.75 5.98 -5.76
CA PRO A 145 -17.91 6.43 -4.65
C PRO A 145 -16.57 5.71 -4.59
N ALA A 146 -15.54 6.44 -4.15
CA ALA A 146 -14.20 5.94 -3.94
C ALA A 146 -13.91 5.77 -2.43
N TYR A 147 -12.81 5.13 -2.10
CA TYR A 147 -12.37 4.90 -0.72
C TYR A 147 -10.93 5.36 -0.51
N ASP A 148 -10.54 5.56 0.76
CA ASP A 148 -9.15 5.80 1.12
C ASP A 148 -8.40 4.45 1.21
N PRO A 149 -7.44 4.17 0.31
CA PRO A 149 -6.70 2.92 0.33
C PRO A 149 -5.78 2.78 1.55
N ALA A 150 -5.44 3.89 2.22
CA ALA A 150 -4.71 3.84 3.50
C ALA A 150 -5.58 3.36 4.67
N HIS A 151 -6.91 3.50 4.56
CA HIS A 151 -7.89 3.13 5.59
C HIS A 151 -9.04 2.29 5.01
N PRO A 152 -8.74 1.12 4.44
CA PRO A 152 -9.75 0.33 3.71
C PRO A 152 -10.92 -0.15 4.58
N GLY A 153 -10.79 -0.14 5.90
CA GLY A 153 -11.87 -0.49 6.83
C GLY A 153 -12.97 0.57 6.98
N SER A 154 -12.76 1.81 6.52
CA SER A 154 -13.72 2.92 6.60
C SER A 154 -14.59 3.08 5.35
N ARG A 155 -14.68 2.05 4.52
CA ARG A 155 -15.36 2.08 3.21
C ARG A 155 -16.88 2.20 3.36
N ALA A 156 -17.49 3.08 2.57
CA ALA A 156 -18.94 3.08 2.39
C ALA A 156 -19.40 1.81 1.63
N ALA A 157 -20.59 1.33 1.93
CA ALA A 157 -21.18 0.21 1.19
C ALA A 157 -21.24 0.55 -0.31
N GLY A 158 -20.64 -0.29 -1.15
CA GLY A 158 -20.58 -0.07 -2.61
C GLY A 158 -19.31 0.61 -3.13
N ALA A 159 -18.45 1.17 -2.27
CA ALA A 159 -17.21 1.83 -2.70
C ALA A 159 -16.11 0.89 -3.24
N ILE A 160 -16.34 -0.43 -3.24
CA ILE A 160 -15.38 -1.44 -3.70
C ILE A 160 -15.73 -1.95 -5.11
N ARG A 161 -16.89 -1.61 -5.64
CA ARG A 161 -17.29 -2.12 -6.97
C ARG A 161 -16.52 -1.39 -8.08
N ASN A 162 -15.78 -2.17 -8.82
CA ASN A 162 -15.21 -1.83 -10.11
C ASN A 162 -16.17 -2.26 -11.21
#